data_4f2a30cd9aa196e5582d8b3aba8008f6
#
_entry.id   4f2a30cd9aa196e5582d8b3aba8008f6
#
_cell.length_a   1.000
_cell.length_b   1.000
_cell.length_c   1.000
_cell.angle_alpha   90.00
_cell.angle_beta   90.00
_cell.angle_gamma   90.00
#
_symmetry.space_group_name_H-M   'P 1'
#
loop_
_entity.id
_entity.type
_entity.pdbx_description
1 polymer ?
#
loop_
_entity_poly.entity_id
_entity_poly.type
_entity_poly.pdbx_seq_one_letter_code
_entity_poly.pdbx_strand_id
1 'polypeptide(L)'
;MGKTIMAAVIIATLVIWPGKIETTQEETDPGPVMEEARIRTPEELRPERIKEYLEKKESPLSDHCEKLAEQKHWRLLIAISAIESQFCKRKIAFNCWGLGGDSNYQKYAGYDEAIVAANDLIEKWQRRGRWLTVDDMMGSYVVPGSPNWKRTVEGTLGELEGIE
;
A
#
# COMPACT_ATOMS: atom_id res chain seq x y z
N MET A 1 -45.13 -6.93 41.93
CA MET A 1 -44.69 -8.34 41.98
C MET A 1 -43.18 -8.38 42.15
N GLY A 2 -42.74 -8.42 43.41
CA GLY A 2 -41.34 -8.45 43.77
C GLY A 2 -40.79 -9.89 43.74
N LYS A 3 -39.61 -10.07 43.27
CA LYS A 3 -38.82 -11.30 43.44
C LYS A 3 -37.61 -10.98 44.31
N THR A 4 -37.67 -11.48 45.53
CA THR A 4 -36.64 -11.48 46.55
C THR A 4 -35.52 -12.47 46.14
N ILE A 5 -34.28 -12.02 46.08
CA ILE A 5 -33.14 -12.89 45.91
C ILE A 5 -32.47 -13.05 47.26
N MET A 6 -32.46 -14.28 47.75
CA MET A 6 -31.75 -14.69 48.96
C MET A 6 -30.22 -14.74 48.68
N ALA A 7 -29.47 -14.02 49.47
CA ALA A 7 -28.00 -14.13 49.51
C ALA A 7 -27.61 -15.25 50.49
N ALA A 8 -26.91 -16.25 50.00
CA ALA A 8 -26.31 -17.28 50.84
C ALA A 8 -24.90 -16.82 51.29
N VAL A 9 -24.73 -16.70 52.60
CA VAL A 9 -23.47 -16.41 53.26
C VAL A 9 -22.74 -17.74 53.44
N ILE A 10 -21.60 -17.90 52.76
CA ILE A 10 -20.68 -19.01 52.98
C ILE A 10 -19.59 -18.53 53.93
N ILE A 11 -19.57 -19.08 55.13
CA ILE A 11 -18.52 -18.87 56.11
C ILE A 11 -17.40 -19.85 55.78
N ALA A 12 -16.28 -19.35 55.27
CA ALA A 12 -15.05 -20.13 55.06
C ALA A 12 -14.20 -20.10 56.34
N THR A 13 -14.06 -21.24 57.02
CA THR A 13 -13.15 -21.44 58.14
C THR A 13 -11.75 -21.52 57.64
N LEU A 14 -10.89 -20.58 58.02
CA LEU A 14 -9.45 -20.57 57.74
C LEU A 14 -8.74 -21.59 58.65
N VAL A 15 -8.20 -22.65 58.08
CA VAL A 15 -7.27 -23.52 58.75
C VAL A 15 -5.84 -23.05 58.45
N ILE A 16 -5.21 -22.47 59.45
CA ILE A 16 -3.79 -22.02 59.35
C ILE A 16 -2.91 -23.24 59.56
N TRP A 17 -2.21 -23.63 58.50
CA TRP A 17 -1.13 -24.62 58.57
C TRP A 17 0.22 -23.92 58.54
N PRO A 18 1.13 -24.10 59.50
CA PRO A 18 2.47 -23.54 59.45
C PRO A 18 3.41 -24.50 58.71
N GLY A 19 3.58 -24.25 57.43
CA GLY A 19 4.56 -24.97 56.63
C GLY A 19 5.01 -24.08 55.47
N LYS A 20 6.14 -23.37 55.65
CA LYS A 20 6.84 -22.67 54.59
C LYS A 20 7.34 -23.69 53.56
N ILE A 21 6.70 -23.75 52.41
CA ILE A 21 7.29 -24.33 51.21
C ILE A 21 7.79 -23.18 50.38
N GLU A 22 9.08 -22.90 50.43
CA GLU A 22 9.75 -22.05 49.45
C GLU A 22 9.83 -22.84 48.15
N THR A 23 8.85 -22.64 47.28
CA THR A 23 8.96 -23.08 45.90
C THR A 23 9.80 -22.05 45.16
N THR A 24 11.10 -22.36 45.05
CA THR A 24 11.97 -21.68 44.10
C THR A 24 11.42 -22.01 42.71
N GLN A 25 10.63 -21.12 42.12
CA GLN A 25 10.33 -21.20 40.70
C GLN A 25 11.62 -20.81 39.97
N GLU A 26 12.27 -21.80 39.45
CA GLU A 26 13.33 -21.62 38.47
C GLU A 26 12.65 -21.01 37.24
N GLU A 27 12.83 -19.69 37.11
CA GLU A 27 12.41 -18.91 35.94
C GLU A 27 13.30 -19.39 34.78
N THR A 28 12.82 -20.42 34.08
CA THR A 28 13.43 -20.84 32.82
C THR A 28 13.25 -19.73 31.85
N ASP A 29 14.29 -18.94 31.61
CA ASP A 29 14.42 -17.99 30.50
C ASP A 29 13.95 -18.71 29.23
N PRO A 30 12.84 -18.30 28.59
CA PRO A 30 12.46 -18.82 27.30
C PRO A 30 13.53 -18.33 26.33
N GLY A 31 14.49 -19.24 26.05
CA GLY A 31 15.53 -18.97 25.06
C GLY A 31 14.94 -18.33 23.81
N PRO A 32 15.75 -17.65 22.98
CA PRO A 32 15.27 -16.83 21.87
C PRO A 32 14.29 -17.67 21.04
N VAL A 33 13.03 -17.26 21.04
CA VAL A 33 12.01 -17.81 20.16
C VAL A 33 12.53 -17.54 18.76
N MET A 34 13.09 -18.55 18.12
CA MET A 34 13.43 -18.47 16.70
C MET A 34 12.10 -18.25 15.97
N GLU A 35 11.85 -17.01 15.56
CA GLU A 35 10.75 -16.68 14.68
C GLU A 35 10.91 -17.56 13.44
N GLU A 36 10.05 -18.57 13.33
CA GLU A 36 10.04 -19.46 12.17
C GLU A 36 9.97 -18.59 10.94
N ALA A 37 10.96 -18.71 10.04
CA ALA A 37 11.04 -17.91 8.82
C ALA A 37 9.80 -18.19 7.96
N ARG A 38 8.75 -17.40 8.18
CA ARG A 38 7.49 -17.49 7.45
C ARG A 38 7.75 -17.17 5.97
N ILE A 39 7.30 -18.06 5.10
CA ILE A 39 7.32 -17.80 3.65
C ILE A 39 6.34 -16.66 3.37
N ARG A 40 6.86 -15.52 2.91
CA ARG A 40 6.06 -14.33 2.56
C ARG A 40 5.33 -14.57 1.23
N THR A 41 4.07 -14.13 1.17
CA THR A 41 3.28 -14.23 -0.06
C THR A 41 3.77 -13.25 -1.12
N PRO A 42 3.47 -13.47 -2.42
CA PRO A 42 3.78 -12.50 -3.46
C PRO A 42 3.22 -11.10 -3.17
N GLU A 43 2.03 -11.02 -2.59
CA GLU A 43 1.39 -9.77 -2.22
C GLU A 43 2.13 -9.03 -1.10
N GLU A 44 2.65 -9.76 -0.10
CA GLU A 44 3.48 -9.20 0.97
C GLU A 44 4.86 -8.73 0.45
N LEU A 45 5.33 -9.28 -0.67
CA LEU A 45 6.58 -8.91 -1.32
C LEU A 45 6.43 -7.78 -2.35
N ARG A 46 5.20 -7.45 -2.74
CA ARG A 46 4.92 -6.45 -3.79
C ARG A 46 5.59 -5.09 -3.54
N PRO A 47 5.50 -4.48 -2.35
CA PRO A 47 6.15 -3.19 -2.12
C PRO A 47 7.66 -3.22 -2.38
N GLU A 48 8.35 -4.26 -1.94
CA GLU A 48 9.79 -4.41 -2.11
C GLU A 48 10.17 -4.57 -3.59
N ARG A 49 9.41 -5.36 -4.34
CA ARG A 49 9.62 -5.53 -5.78
C ARG A 49 9.35 -4.24 -6.57
N ILE A 50 8.32 -3.49 -6.18
CA ILE A 50 8.06 -2.15 -6.73
C ILE A 50 9.23 -1.23 -6.43
N LYS A 51 9.75 -1.26 -5.19
CA LYS A 51 10.89 -0.46 -4.77
C LYS A 51 12.12 -0.75 -5.63
N GLU A 52 12.51 -2.03 -5.75
CA GLU A 52 13.65 -2.45 -6.58
C GLU A 52 13.50 -2.00 -8.04
N TYR A 53 12.31 -2.10 -8.60
CA TYR A 53 12.03 -1.63 -9.96
C TYR A 53 12.23 -0.13 -10.09
N LEU A 54 11.66 0.65 -9.17
CA LEU A 54 11.72 2.11 -9.19
C LEU A 54 13.12 2.64 -8.89
N GLU A 55 13.89 1.98 -8.03
CA GLU A 55 15.31 2.29 -7.78
C GLU A 55 16.14 2.11 -9.04
N LYS A 56 15.95 1.03 -9.80
CA LYS A 56 16.61 0.83 -11.11
C LYS A 56 16.25 1.92 -12.13
N LYS A 57 15.09 2.54 -11.99
CA LYS A 57 14.66 3.69 -12.82
C LYS A 57 15.09 5.04 -12.21
N GLU A 58 15.79 5.05 -11.06
CA GLU A 58 16.17 6.26 -10.32
C GLU A 58 14.97 7.15 -9.98
N SER A 59 13.85 6.54 -9.64
CA SER A 59 12.58 7.20 -9.37
C SER A 59 12.48 7.60 -7.91
N PRO A 60 12.09 8.84 -7.57
CA PRO A 60 11.78 9.22 -6.19
C PRO A 60 10.52 8.52 -5.64
N LEU A 61 9.75 7.84 -6.47
CA LEU A 61 8.63 7.02 -6.03
C LEU A 61 9.07 5.72 -5.33
N SER A 62 10.35 5.35 -5.37
CA SER A 62 10.88 4.18 -4.66
C SER A 62 10.66 4.26 -3.15
N ASP A 63 10.72 5.45 -2.57
CA ASP A 63 10.45 5.69 -1.15
C ASP A 63 8.95 5.65 -0.79
N HIS A 64 8.08 5.53 -1.79
CA HIS A 64 6.61 5.50 -1.67
C HIS A 64 6.01 4.18 -2.21
N CYS A 65 6.83 3.14 -2.30
CA CYS A 65 6.44 1.84 -2.85
C CYS A 65 5.28 1.18 -2.09
N GLU A 66 5.21 1.34 -0.78
CA GLU A 66 4.10 0.85 0.05
C GLU A 66 2.79 1.54 -0.35
N LYS A 67 2.81 2.89 -0.45
CA LYS A 67 1.65 3.65 -0.86
C LYS A 67 1.20 3.30 -2.28
N LEU A 68 2.12 3.05 -3.20
CA LEU A 68 1.82 2.56 -4.54
C LEU A 68 1.20 1.16 -4.51
N ALA A 69 1.77 0.23 -3.74
CA ALA A 69 1.30 -1.15 -3.64
C ALA A 69 -0.14 -1.27 -3.10
N GLU A 70 -0.57 -0.33 -2.26
CA GLU A 70 -1.94 -0.22 -1.76
C GLU A 70 -2.95 0.17 -2.86
N GLN A 71 -2.48 0.77 -3.97
CA GLN A 71 -3.38 1.29 -4.99
C GLN A 71 -3.82 0.17 -5.95
N LYS A 72 -5.10 0.18 -6.30
CA LYS A 72 -5.67 -0.76 -7.26
C LYS A 72 -4.96 -0.71 -8.63
N HIS A 73 -4.60 0.48 -9.07
CA HIS A 73 -4.02 0.72 -10.39
C HIS A 73 -2.51 1.03 -10.34
N TRP A 74 -1.79 0.49 -9.34
CA TRP A 74 -0.38 0.81 -9.13
C TRP A 74 0.51 0.61 -10.36
N ARG A 75 0.29 -0.47 -11.15
CA ARG A 75 1.03 -0.70 -12.40
C ARG A 75 0.83 0.44 -13.40
N LEU A 76 -0.44 0.85 -13.56
CA LEU A 76 -0.78 1.92 -14.49
C LEU A 76 -0.24 3.28 -14.01
N LEU A 77 -0.26 3.53 -12.70
CA LEU A 77 0.35 4.72 -12.11
C LEU A 77 1.84 4.80 -12.42
N ILE A 78 2.58 3.71 -12.23
CA ILE A 78 4.02 3.67 -12.56
C ILE A 78 4.21 3.87 -14.06
N ALA A 79 3.44 3.19 -14.91
CA ALA A 79 3.57 3.27 -16.35
C ALA A 79 3.28 4.67 -16.92
N ILE A 80 2.26 5.37 -16.41
CA ILE A 80 1.98 6.74 -16.81
C ILE A 80 3.09 7.68 -16.35
N SER A 81 3.58 7.53 -15.11
CA SER A 81 4.67 8.38 -14.61
C SER A 81 5.97 8.25 -15.44
N ALA A 82 6.18 7.11 -16.07
CA ALA A 82 7.33 6.88 -16.95
C ALA A 82 7.39 7.87 -18.11
N ILE A 83 6.25 8.11 -18.76
CA ILE A 83 6.16 9.01 -19.92
C ILE A 83 5.92 10.47 -19.53
N GLU A 84 5.06 10.72 -18.53
CA GLU A 84 4.67 12.07 -18.16
C GLU A 84 5.81 12.84 -17.45
N SER A 85 6.60 12.15 -16.65
CA SER A 85 7.60 12.79 -15.78
C SER A 85 8.92 12.01 -15.66
N GLN A 86 9.18 11.05 -16.55
CA GLN A 86 10.35 10.18 -16.46
C GLN A 86 10.46 9.52 -15.08
N PHE A 87 9.43 8.78 -14.70
CA PHE A 87 9.31 8.16 -13.37
C PHE A 87 9.41 9.20 -12.23
N CYS A 88 8.67 10.31 -12.32
CA CYS A 88 8.68 11.39 -11.35
C CYS A 88 9.98 12.19 -11.21
N LYS A 89 11.00 11.94 -12.01
CA LYS A 89 12.25 12.73 -11.98
C LYS A 89 12.02 14.18 -12.46
N ARG A 90 11.05 14.38 -13.36
CA ARG A 90 10.65 15.69 -13.88
C ARG A 90 9.20 15.98 -13.50
N LYS A 91 8.97 16.47 -12.30
CA LYS A 91 7.65 16.76 -11.76
C LYS A 91 7.47 18.23 -11.39
N ILE A 92 6.21 18.67 -11.35
CA ILE A 92 5.80 19.95 -10.78
C ILE A 92 4.96 19.67 -9.54
N ALA A 93 5.40 20.12 -8.36
CA ALA A 93 4.65 20.04 -7.11
C ALA A 93 4.08 18.62 -6.82
N PHE A 94 4.95 17.62 -6.89
CA PHE A 94 4.64 16.19 -6.71
C PHE A 94 3.68 15.58 -7.74
N ASN A 95 3.25 16.33 -8.74
CA ASN A 95 2.40 15.84 -9.82
C ASN A 95 3.24 15.09 -10.87
N CYS A 96 3.25 13.78 -10.78
CA CYS A 96 4.01 12.91 -11.67
C CYS A 96 3.22 12.46 -12.90
N TRP A 97 1.93 12.76 -12.93
CA TRP A 97 0.97 12.25 -13.91
C TRP A 97 0.37 13.33 -14.80
N GLY A 98 0.87 14.57 -14.76
CA GLY A 98 0.35 15.65 -15.57
C GLY A 98 -1.11 16.05 -15.28
N LEU A 99 -1.60 15.78 -14.06
CA LEU A 99 -2.98 16.04 -13.70
C LEU A 99 -3.30 17.54 -13.69
N GLY A 100 -4.44 17.91 -14.26
CA GLY A 100 -4.95 19.30 -14.30
C GLY A 100 -4.75 20.03 -15.63
N GLY A 101 -3.98 19.48 -16.57
CA GLY A 101 -3.74 20.09 -17.91
C GLY A 101 -2.81 21.30 -17.90
N ASP A 102 -2.50 21.81 -19.08
CA ASP A 102 -1.39 22.76 -19.38
C ASP A 102 -1.39 24.07 -18.59
N SER A 103 -2.52 24.55 -18.16
CA SER A 103 -2.64 25.84 -17.47
C SER A 103 -3.03 25.74 -16.00
N ASN A 104 -3.32 24.55 -15.50
CA ASN A 104 -3.84 24.36 -14.15
C ASN A 104 -3.35 23.05 -13.51
N TYR A 105 -2.02 22.83 -13.53
CA TYR A 105 -1.44 21.67 -12.88
C TYR A 105 -1.88 21.57 -11.43
N GLN A 106 -2.41 20.41 -11.05
CA GLN A 106 -2.73 20.13 -9.66
C GLN A 106 -1.43 20.04 -8.85
N LYS A 107 -1.47 20.64 -7.67
CA LYS A 107 -0.35 20.66 -6.72
C LYS A 107 -0.72 19.83 -5.52
N TYR A 108 0.22 19.01 -5.06
CA TYR A 108 0.06 18.12 -3.93
C TYR A 108 1.09 18.45 -2.84
N ALA A 109 0.76 18.15 -1.59
CA ALA A 109 1.67 18.35 -0.46
C ALA A 109 2.80 17.32 -0.42
N GLY A 110 2.60 16.15 -1.06
CA GLY A 110 3.58 15.08 -1.13
C GLY A 110 3.21 14.01 -2.15
N TYR A 111 4.09 13.03 -2.30
CA TYR A 111 3.87 11.92 -3.23
C TYR A 111 2.68 11.04 -2.86
N ASP A 112 2.47 10.76 -1.57
CA ASP A 112 1.39 9.87 -1.11
C ASP A 112 0.02 10.45 -1.49
N GLU A 113 -0.19 11.76 -1.27
CA GLU A 113 -1.40 12.45 -1.69
C GLU A 113 -1.59 12.39 -3.21
N ALA A 114 -0.51 12.63 -3.95
CA ALA A 114 -0.55 12.62 -5.41
C ALA A 114 -0.83 11.22 -5.98
N ILE A 115 -0.27 10.17 -5.37
CA ILE A 115 -0.52 8.75 -5.73
C ILE A 115 -2.00 8.42 -5.57
N VAL A 116 -2.59 8.75 -4.41
CA VAL A 116 -4.01 8.51 -4.15
C VAL A 116 -4.88 9.28 -5.13
N ALA A 117 -4.61 10.58 -5.35
CA ALA A 117 -5.38 11.40 -6.26
C ALA A 117 -5.33 10.87 -7.71
N ALA A 118 -4.18 10.39 -8.16
CA ALA A 118 -4.02 9.82 -9.48
C ALA A 118 -4.79 8.48 -9.61
N ASN A 119 -4.73 7.61 -8.61
CA ASN A 119 -5.52 6.39 -8.57
C ASN A 119 -7.02 6.67 -8.61
N ASP A 120 -7.50 7.60 -7.80
CA ASP A 120 -8.91 7.97 -7.72
C ASP A 120 -9.43 8.53 -9.05
N LEU A 121 -8.60 9.28 -9.76
CA LEU A 121 -8.95 9.77 -11.10
C LEU A 121 -9.14 8.62 -12.08
N ILE A 122 -8.22 7.64 -12.11
CA ILE A 122 -8.33 6.46 -12.97
C ILE A 122 -9.62 5.69 -12.63
N GLU A 123 -9.86 5.40 -11.35
CA GLU A 123 -11.07 4.72 -10.91
C GLU A 123 -12.35 5.46 -11.29
N LYS A 124 -12.37 6.79 -11.14
CA LYS A 124 -13.49 7.63 -11.53
C LYS A 124 -13.84 7.47 -13.00
N TRP A 125 -12.85 7.42 -13.88
CA TRP A 125 -13.06 7.27 -15.31
C TRP A 125 -13.44 5.84 -15.69
N GLN A 126 -12.85 4.84 -15.05
CA GLN A 126 -13.23 3.44 -15.25
C GLN A 126 -14.67 3.15 -14.82
N ARG A 127 -15.11 3.70 -13.69
CA ARG A 127 -16.53 3.60 -13.27
C ARG A 127 -17.51 4.22 -14.27
N ARG A 128 -17.02 5.12 -15.14
CA ARG A 128 -17.80 5.70 -16.25
C ARG A 128 -17.68 4.95 -17.58
N GLY A 129 -17.08 3.77 -17.54
CA GLY A 129 -16.82 2.97 -18.74
C GLY A 129 -15.76 3.54 -19.68
N ARG A 130 -14.85 4.39 -19.14
CA ARG A 130 -13.72 5.00 -19.86
C ARG A 130 -12.41 4.55 -19.24
N TRP A 131 -11.31 4.64 -20.00
CA TRP A 131 -9.96 4.28 -19.54
C TRP A 131 -9.85 2.82 -19.03
N LEU A 132 -10.59 1.92 -19.66
CA LEU A 132 -10.54 0.48 -19.35
C LEU A 132 -9.26 -0.16 -19.92
N THR A 133 -8.75 0.42 -21.01
CA THR A 133 -7.52 0.02 -21.68
C THR A 133 -6.63 1.23 -21.93
N VAL A 134 -5.38 1.00 -22.29
CA VAL A 134 -4.45 2.07 -22.70
C VAL A 134 -4.97 2.79 -23.94
N ASP A 135 -5.62 2.07 -24.86
CA ASP A 135 -6.24 2.66 -26.05
C ASP A 135 -7.38 3.63 -25.71
N ASP A 136 -8.20 3.31 -24.73
CA ASP A 136 -9.29 4.19 -24.29
C ASP A 136 -8.76 5.51 -23.69
N MET A 137 -7.52 5.53 -23.20
CA MET A 137 -6.88 6.72 -22.67
C MET A 137 -6.36 7.64 -23.78
N MET A 138 -6.11 7.09 -24.97
CA MET A 138 -5.70 7.88 -26.13
C MET A 138 -6.82 8.83 -26.58
N GLY A 139 -6.49 10.12 -26.76
CA GLY A 139 -7.46 11.14 -27.13
C GLY A 139 -8.33 11.68 -26.00
N SER A 140 -8.15 11.17 -24.76
CA SER A 140 -8.86 11.70 -23.58
C SER A 140 -7.92 12.03 -22.42
N TYR A 141 -6.96 11.17 -22.09
CA TYR A 141 -5.87 11.48 -21.17
C TYR A 141 -4.77 12.27 -21.89
N VAL A 142 -4.40 11.81 -23.07
CA VAL A 142 -3.39 12.45 -23.94
C VAL A 142 -4.09 13.01 -25.18
N VAL A 143 -4.09 14.33 -25.32
CA VAL A 143 -4.73 15.04 -26.44
C VAL A 143 -3.71 15.94 -27.13
N PRO A 144 -3.45 15.78 -28.44
CA PRO A 144 -3.88 14.67 -29.30
C PRO A 144 -3.22 13.34 -28.89
N GLY A 145 -3.86 12.22 -29.24
CA GLY A 145 -3.32 10.89 -28.96
C GLY A 145 -1.90 10.71 -29.50
N SER A 146 -1.00 10.14 -28.69
CA SER A 146 0.42 9.96 -29.02
C SER A 146 0.80 8.48 -29.07
N PRO A 147 1.18 7.95 -30.27
CA PRO A 147 1.68 6.57 -30.38
C PRO A 147 2.90 6.29 -29.49
N ASN A 148 3.73 7.30 -29.23
CA ASN A 148 4.86 7.16 -28.32
C ASN A 148 4.40 7.00 -26.88
N TRP A 149 3.39 7.76 -26.47
CA TRP A 149 2.78 7.64 -25.14
C TRP A 149 2.27 6.21 -24.92
N LYS A 150 1.44 5.72 -25.83
CA LYS A 150 0.90 4.35 -25.78
C LYS A 150 2.03 3.32 -25.65
N ARG A 151 3.01 3.36 -26.54
CA ARG A 151 4.13 2.41 -26.55
C ARG A 151 4.91 2.42 -25.23
N THR A 152 5.13 3.59 -24.65
CA THR A 152 5.86 3.71 -23.38
C THR A 152 5.03 3.13 -22.22
N VAL A 153 3.75 3.43 -22.17
CA VAL A 153 2.86 2.89 -21.13
C VAL A 153 2.76 1.37 -21.24
N GLU A 154 2.47 0.83 -22.41
CA GLU A 154 2.36 -0.62 -22.64
C GLU A 154 3.70 -1.34 -22.36
N GLY A 155 4.82 -0.77 -22.80
CA GLY A 155 6.14 -1.33 -22.53
C GLY A 155 6.46 -1.39 -21.04
N THR A 156 6.12 -0.31 -20.30
CA THR A 156 6.31 -0.29 -18.85
C THR A 156 5.38 -1.27 -18.13
N LEU A 157 4.13 -1.39 -18.57
CA LEU A 157 3.19 -2.39 -18.02
C LEU A 157 3.73 -3.81 -18.21
N GLY A 158 4.29 -4.12 -19.40
CA GLY A 158 4.94 -5.41 -19.65
C GLY A 158 6.15 -5.67 -18.73
N GLU A 159 6.98 -4.64 -18.43
CA GLU A 159 8.08 -4.78 -17.46
C GLU A 159 7.55 -5.10 -16.04
N LEU A 160 6.35 -4.63 -15.69
CA LEU A 160 5.73 -4.79 -14.38
C LEU A 160 4.91 -6.08 -14.21
N GLU A 161 4.65 -6.84 -15.28
CA GLU A 161 3.85 -8.09 -15.21
C GLU A 161 4.48 -9.15 -14.28
N GLY A 162 5.81 -9.16 -14.17
CA GLY A 162 6.54 -10.06 -13.27
C GLY A 162 6.57 -9.63 -11.79
N ILE A 163 5.94 -8.50 -11.44
CA ILE A 163 5.86 -7.98 -10.08
C ILE A 163 4.48 -8.32 -9.51
N GLU A 164 4.37 -9.46 -8.84
CA GLU A 164 3.18 -9.90 -8.10
C GLU A 164 3.45 -9.93 -6.60
#